data_e0c12a4fb5c2c30f8c652d0f8a2ec60b
#
_entry.id   e0c12a4fb5c2c30f8c652d0f8a2ec60b
#
_cell.length_a   1.000
_cell.length_b   1.000
_cell.length_c   1.000
_cell.angle_alpha   90.00
_cell.angle_beta   90.00
_cell.angle_gamma   90.00
#
_symmetry.space_group_name_H-M   'P 1'
#
loop_
_entity.id
_entity.type
_entity.pdbx_description
1 polymer ?
#
loop_
_entity_poly.entity_id
_entity_poly.type
_entity_poly.pdbx_seq_one_letter_code
_entity_poly.pdbx_strand_id
1 'polypeptide(L)'
;MAKLFQELKKHGKFQFETVFLVMNPGYNADNWKIIQDNAKLLGIPLTVFESDIFDTVATIEQNPCYLCARMRRGHLYAQAKALGCNKIALGHHFDDVIETILMGMLYSGKIETMMPKLHSQNF
;
A
#
# COMPACT_ATOMS: atom_id res chain seq x y z
N MET A 1 1.83 7.98 -7.87
CA MET A 1 2.40 6.65 -8.21
C MET A 1 1.73 6.00 -9.44
N ALA A 2 0.42 5.70 -9.45
CA ALA A 2 -0.23 5.03 -10.59
C ALA A 2 0.02 5.70 -11.95
N LYS A 3 -0.12 7.03 -12.03
CA LYS A 3 0.21 7.78 -13.24
C LYS A 3 1.66 7.64 -13.69
N LEU A 4 2.61 7.59 -12.77
CA LEU A 4 4.01 7.38 -13.11
C LEU A 4 4.24 6.01 -13.75
N PHE A 5 3.60 4.96 -13.24
CA PHE A 5 3.67 3.63 -13.86
C PHE A 5 3.02 3.58 -15.24
N GLN A 6 1.90 4.29 -15.43
CA GLN A 6 1.28 4.42 -16.75
C GLN A 6 2.22 5.12 -17.74
N GLU A 7 2.89 6.19 -17.32
CA GLU A 7 3.87 6.90 -18.18
C GLU A 7 5.11 6.02 -18.45
N LEU A 8 5.67 5.36 -17.43
CA LEU A 8 6.80 4.45 -17.62
C LEU A 8 6.50 3.33 -18.62
N LYS A 9 5.25 2.81 -18.62
CA LYS A 9 4.82 1.80 -19.58
C LYS A 9 4.82 2.34 -21.02
N LYS A 10 4.44 3.59 -21.22
CA LYS A 10 4.45 4.25 -22.54
C LYS A 10 5.85 4.41 -23.12
N HIS A 11 6.85 4.64 -22.27
CA HIS A 11 8.24 4.81 -22.71
C HIS A 11 8.89 3.55 -23.26
N GLY A 12 8.28 2.37 -23.06
CA GLY A 12 8.71 1.12 -23.68
C GLY A 12 10.09 0.58 -23.28
N LYS A 13 10.83 1.27 -22.38
CA LYS A 13 12.17 0.85 -21.95
C LYS A 13 12.14 -0.45 -21.14
N PHE A 14 11.04 -0.68 -20.43
CA PHE A 14 10.83 -1.90 -19.64
C PHE A 14 9.45 -2.48 -19.96
N GLN A 15 9.41 -3.78 -20.19
CA GLN A 15 8.15 -4.49 -20.35
C GLN A 15 7.67 -4.98 -18.99
N PHE A 16 6.53 -4.51 -18.56
CA PHE A 16 5.87 -4.92 -17.31
C PHE A 16 4.36 -4.72 -17.41
N GLU A 17 3.65 -5.51 -16.65
CA GLU A 17 2.21 -5.33 -16.44
C GLU A 17 1.96 -4.70 -15.08
N THR A 18 0.90 -3.92 -14.96
CA THR A 18 0.52 -3.26 -13.72
C THR A 18 -0.91 -3.57 -13.35
N VAL A 19 -1.10 -3.93 -12.10
CA VAL A 19 -2.40 -4.00 -11.45
C VAL A 19 -2.45 -2.92 -10.37
N PHE A 20 -3.47 -2.08 -10.40
CA PHE A 20 -3.69 -1.04 -9.38
C PHE A 20 -4.65 -1.56 -8.34
N LEU A 21 -4.09 -2.13 -7.27
CA LEU A 21 -4.83 -2.81 -6.24
C LEU A 21 -5.24 -1.84 -5.14
N VAL A 22 -6.51 -1.85 -4.79
CA VAL A 22 -7.08 -1.05 -3.69
C VAL A 22 -7.86 -1.95 -2.76
N MET A 23 -7.54 -1.87 -1.49
CA MET A 23 -8.28 -2.54 -0.43
C MET A 23 -9.35 -1.61 0.12
N ASN A 24 -10.57 -2.11 0.25
CA ASN A 24 -11.64 -1.47 1.02
C ASN A 24 -11.73 -2.12 2.40
N PRO A 25 -11.20 -1.51 3.46
CA PRO A 25 -11.23 -2.08 4.82
C PRO A 25 -12.52 -1.76 5.58
N GLY A 26 -13.56 -1.28 4.91
CA GLY A 26 -14.80 -0.78 5.53
C GLY A 26 -14.88 0.73 5.55
N TYR A 27 -14.39 1.43 4.53
CA TYR A 27 -14.54 2.88 4.42
C TYR A 27 -16.02 3.28 4.39
N ASN A 28 -16.35 4.46 4.93
CA ASN A 28 -17.69 5.03 4.75
C ASN A 28 -17.96 5.29 3.25
N ALA A 29 -19.25 5.34 2.88
CA ALA A 29 -19.67 5.45 1.50
C ALA A 29 -19.11 6.70 0.79
N ASP A 30 -18.99 7.82 1.50
CA ASP A 30 -18.48 9.09 0.93
C ASP A 30 -16.98 8.99 0.59
N ASN A 31 -16.17 8.50 1.51
CA ASN A 31 -14.75 8.29 1.28
C ASN A 31 -14.50 7.27 0.16
N TRP A 32 -15.28 6.22 0.13
CA TRP A 32 -15.17 5.21 -0.92
C TRP A 32 -15.52 5.79 -2.30
N LYS A 33 -16.57 6.59 -2.37
CA LYS A 33 -16.95 7.30 -3.58
C LYS A 33 -15.85 8.25 -4.08
N ILE A 34 -15.23 9.02 -3.18
CA ILE A 34 -14.10 9.91 -3.52
C ILE A 34 -12.95 9.12 -4.15
N ILE A 35 -12.59 7.97 -3.59
CA ILE A 35 -11.53 7.10 -4.14
C ILE A 35 -11.88 6.66 -5.56
N GLN A 36 -13.11 6.20 -5.79
CA GLN A 36 -13.56 5.75 -7.10
C GLN A 36 -13.61 6.88 -8.12
N ASP A 37 -14.13 8.04 -7.74
CA ASP A 37 -14.25 9.21 -8.62
C ASP A 37 -12.87 9.75 -9.00
N ASN A 38 -11.93 9.81 -8.07
CA ASN A 38 -10.54 10.17 -8.34
C ASN A 38 -9.86 9.17 -9.30
N ALA A 39 -10.10 7.88 -9.12
CA ALA A 39 -9.55 6.87 -10.02
C ALA A 39 -10.10 7.01 -11.44
N LYS A 40 -11.41 7.26 -11.59
CA LYS A 40 -12.05 7.54 -12.88
C LYS A 40 -11.49 8.80 -13.53
N LEU A 41 -11.40 9.90 -12.77
CA LEU A 41 -10.85 11.17 -13.25
C LEU A 41 -9.41 11.01 -13.77
N LEU A 42 -8.62 10.21 -13.09
CA LEU A 42 -7.23 9.95 -13.46
C LEU A 42 -7.06 8.83 -14.51
N GLY A 43 -8.14 8.16 -14.92
CA GLY A 43 -8.09 7.03 -15.85
C GLY A 43 -7.26 5.85 -15.32
N ILE A 44 -7.42 5.51 -14.03
CA ILE A 44 -6.72 4.42 -13.37
C ILE A 44 -7.70 3.26 -13.18
N PRO A 45 -7.50 2.11 -13.86
CA PRO A 45 -8.31 0.92 -13.64
C PRO A 45 -8.00 0.32 -12.27
N LEU A 46 -8.94 0.40 -11.32
CA LEU A 46 -8.78 -0.15 -9.99
C LEU A 46 -9.23 -1.61 -9.94
N THR A 47 -8.40 -2.46 -9.35
CA THR A 47 -8.79 -3.79 -8.86
C THR A 47 -9.07 -3.66 -7.37
N VAL A 48 -10.34 -3.81 -6.99
CA VAL A 48 -10.80 -3.64 -5.61
C VAL A 48 -10.97 -5.00 -4.96
N PHE A 49 -10.56 -5.11 -3.71
CA PHE A 49 -10.94 -6.23 -2.84
C PHE A 49 -11.39 -5.70 -1.47
N GLU A 50 -12.29 -6.41 -0.86
CA GLU A 50 -12.84 -6.07 0.45
C GLU A 50 -12.09 -6.79 1.57
N SER A 51 -12.12 -6.18 2.76
CA SER A 51 -11.52 -6.74 3.97
C SER A 51 -12.25 -6.16 5.19
N ASP A 52 -12.43 -6.98 6.18
CA ASP A 52 -13.08 -6.69 7.47
C ASP A 52 -12.08 -6.24 8.56
N ILE A 53 -10.95 -5.68 8.14
CA ILE A 53 -9.87 -5.26 9.06
C ILE A 53 -10.38 -4.27 10.10
N PHE A 54 -11.23 -3.32 9.73
CA PHE A 54 -11.71 -2.32 10.68
C PHE A 54 -12.58 -2.94 11.77
N ASP A 55 -13.41 -3.90 11.41
CA ASP A 55 -14.25 -4.62 12.39
C ASP A 55 -13.38 -5.46 13.33
N THR A 56 -12.36 -6.12 12.79
CA THR A 56 -11.41 -6.91 13.58
C THR A 56 -10.58 -6.04 14.51
N VAL A 57 -10.07 -4.90 14.03
CA VAL A 57 -9.21 -4.01 14.83
C VAL A 57 -10.01 -3.23 15.88
N ALA A 58 -11.28 -2.92 15.62
CA ALA A 58 -12.16 -2.21 16.56
C ALA A 58 -12.38 -2.98 17.88
N THR A 59 -12.16 -4.29 17.88
CA THR A 59 -12.28 -5.14 19.07
C THR A 59 -11.01 -5.21 19.93
N ILE A 60 -9.92 -4.58 19.49
CA ILE A 60 -8.59 -4.71 20.12
C ILE A 60 -8.16 -3.41 20.77
N GLU A 61 -7.92 -3.46 22.08
CA GLU A 61 -7.53 -2.28 22.88
C GLU A 61 -6.03 -1.93 22.77
N GLN A 62 -5.17 -2.90 22.45
CA GLN A 62 -3.72 -2.69 22.42
C GLN A 62 -3.17 -2.48 20.99
N ASN A 63 -2.57 -1.30 20.76
CA ASN A 63 -1.88 -0.94 19.52
C ASN A 63 -2.70 -1.17 18.22
N PRO A 64 -3.93 -0.64 18.12
CA PRO A 64 -4.81 -0.89 16.98
C PRO A 64 -4.19 -0.44 15.65
N CYS A 65 -3.44 0.65 15.64
CA CYS A 65 -2.79 1.17 14.43
C CYS A 65 -1.71 0.22 13.88
N TYR A 66 -0.88 -0.35 14.76
CA TYR A 66 0.15 -1.31 14.36
C TYR A 66 -0.47 -2.57 13.77
N LEU A 67 -1.48 -3.11 14.44
CA LEU A 67 -2.16 -4.31 13.96
C LEU A 67 -2.87 -4.05 12.62
N CYS A 68 -3.58 -2.93 12.51
CA CYS A 68 -4.22 -2.51 11.26
C CYS A 68 -3.21 -2.45 10.10
N ALA A 69 -2.07 -1.79 10.30
CA ALA A 69 -1.03 -1.68 9.30
C ALA A 69 -0.46 -3.05 8.89
N ARG A 70 -0.26 -3.94 9.86
CA ARG A 70 0.24 -5.30 9.62
C ARG A 70 -0.75 -6.16 8.83
N MET A 71 -2.03 -6.13 9.22
CA MET A 71 -3.11 -6.86 8.53
C MET A 71 -3.29 -6.33 7.11
N ARG A 72 -3.34 -5.01 6.92
CA ARG A 72 -3.45 -4.38 5.59
C ARG A 72 -2.32 -4.85 4.66
N ARG A 73 -1.09 -4.87 5.15
CA ARG A 73 0.06 -5.34 4.38
C ARG A 73 -0.08 -6.82 4.01
N GLY A 74 -0.48 -7.67 4.97
CA GLY A 74 -0.70 -9.10 4.74
C GLY A 74 -1.75 -9.36 3.66
N HIS A 75 -2.90 -8.69 3.75
CA HIS A 75 -3.98 -8.84 2.77
C HIS A 75 -3.57 -8.33 1.37
N LEU A 76 -2.88 -7.19 1.29
CA LEU A 76 -2.37 -6.68 0.01
C LEU A 76 -1.38 -7.65 -0.63
N TYR A 77 -0.50 -8.27 0.15
CA TYR A 77 0.45 -9.26 -0.34
C TYR A 77 -0.24 -10.52 -0.83
N ALA A 78 -1.21 -11.03 -0.08
CA ALA A 78 -1.98 -12.20 -0.46
C ALA A 78 -2.74 -11.98 -1.78
N GLN A 79 -3.40 -10.84 -1.92
CA GLN A 79 -4.13 -10.48 -3.14
C GLN A 79 -3.19 -10.28 -4.35
N ALA A 80 -2.07 -9.59 -4.15
CA ALA A 80 -1.10 -9.40 -5.22
C ALA A 80 -0.51 -10.74 -5.70
N LYS A 81 -0.25 -11.67 -4.78
CA LYS A 81 0.19 -13.03 -5.10
C LYS A 81 -0.87 -13.82 -5.86
N ALA A 82 -2.13 -13.75 -5.44
CA ALA A 82 -3.25 -14.39 -6.12
C ALA A 82 -3.45 -13.87 -7.56
N LEU A 83 -3.13 -12.59 -7.80
CA LEU A 83 -3.15 -11.97 -9.13
C LEU A 83 -1.88 -12.26 -9.96
N GLY A 84 -0.97 -13.09 -9.47
CA GLY A 84 0.26 -13.46 -10.18
C GLY A 84 1.32 -12.35 -10.23
N CYS A 85 1.20 -11.31 -9.38
CA CYS A 85 2.20 -10.26 -9.31
C CYS A 85 3.49 -10.79 -8.68
N ASN A 86 4.64 -10.39 -9.22
CA ASN A 86 5.96 -10.75 -8.69
C ASN A 86 6.68 -9.56 -8.02
N LYS A 87 6.06 -8.39 -8.00
CA LYS A 87 6.55 -7.18 -7.34
C LYS A 87 5.38 -6.35 -6.83
N ILE A 88 5.57 -5.71 -5.69
CA ILE A 88 4.63 -4.76 -5.12
C ILE A 88 5.33 -3.40 -5.02
N ALA A 89 4.67 -2.36 -5.52
CA ALA A 89 5.11 -0.98 -5.35
C ALA A 89 4.19 -0.27 -4.36
N LEU A 90 4.74 0.23 -3.28
CA LEU A 90 4.04 1.00 -2.27
C LEU A 90 4.32 2.49 -2.43
N GLY A 91 3.36 3.32 -2.04
CA GLY A 91 3.42 4.78 -2.23
C GLY A 91 4.23 5.51 -1.16
N HIS A 92 5.37 4.98 -0.76
CA HIS A 92 6.29 5.68 0.13
C HIS A 92 7.16 6.67 -0.66
N HIS A 93 7.54 7.77 -0.01
CA HIS A 93 8.38 8.82 -0.57
C HIS A 93 9.57 9.13 0.35
N PHE A 94 10.37 10.13 -0.04
CA PHE A 94 11.59 10.46 0.67
C PHE A 94 11.36 10.92 2.11
N ASP A 95 10.27 11.65 2.36
CA ASP A 95 9.94 12.13 3.70
C ASP A 95 9.60 10.98 4.66
N ASP A 96 8.94 9.91 4.19
CA ASP A 96 8.71 8.71 5.01
C ASP A 96 10.03 8.08 5.49
N VAL A 97 11.08 8.12 4.66
CA VAL A 97 12.42 7.63 5.03
C VAL A 97 13.02 8.48 6.13
N ILE A 98 12.96 9.82 5.98
CA ILE A 98 13.47 10.77 6.98
C ILE A 98 12.72 10.60 8.31
N GLU A 99 11.41 10.56 8.27
CA GLU A 99 10.55 10.39 9.45
C GLU A 99 10.86 9.06 10.16
N THR A 100 11.03 7.98 9.42
CA THR A 100 11.40 6.68 9.98
C THR A 100 12.73 6.72 10.71
N ILE A 101 13.75 7.37 10.13
CA ILE A 101 15.06 7.52 10.77
C ILE A 101 14.95 8.35 12.05
N LEU A 102 14.26 9.51 11.98
CA LEU A 102 14.10 10.39 13.13
C LEU A 102 13.33 9.70 14.27
N MET A 103 12.26 9.00 13.95
CA MET A 103 11.50 8.23 14.95
C MET A 103 12.35 7.12 15.56
N GLY A 104 13.14 6.40 14.76
CA GLY A 104 14.07 5.37 15.24
C GLY A 104 15.09 5.94 16.23
N MET A 105 15.68 7.08 15.90
CA MET A 105 16.65 7.77 16.78
C MET A 105 16.02 8.26 18.07
N LEU A 106 14.85 8.89 18.00
CA LEU A 106 14.21 9.53 19.16
C LEU A 106 13.55 8.54 20.11
N TYR A 107 12.92 7.49 19.60
CA TYR A 107 12.13 6.56 20.41
C TYR A 107 12.79 5.22 20.68
N SER A 108 13.69 4.75 19.80
CA SER A 108 14.28 3.44 19.90
C SER A 108 15.79 3.45 20.07
N GLY A 109 16.43 4.63 19.98
CA GLY A 109 17.91 4.73 20.02
C GLY A 109 18.60 4.00 18.88
N LYS A 110 17.91 3.75 17.77
CA LYS A 110 18.41 3.00 16.60
C LYS A 110 18.33 3.85 15.34
N ILE A 111 19.28 3.63 14.44
CA ILE A 111 19.24 4.19 13.09
C ILE A 111 18.75 3.09 12.16
N GLU A 112 17.44 3.08 11.91
CA GLU A 112 16.80 2.16 10.96
C GLU A 112 16.14 2.99 9.86
N THR A 113 16.15 2.49 8.63
CA THR A 113 15.56 3.18 7.48
C THR A 113 14.68 2.26 6.66
N MET A 114 13.80 2.87 5.86
CA MET A 114 13.04 2.17 4.84
C MET A 114 13.89 1.99 3.58
N MET A 115 14.16 0.76 3.21
CA MET A 115 14.90 0.47 1.98
C MET A 115 13.99 0.68 0.75
N PRO A 116 14.45 1.40 -0.29
CA PRO A 116 13.66 1.63 -1.49
C PRO A 116 13.35 0.35 -2.28
N LYS A 117 14.16 -0.69 -2.08
CA LYS A 117 13.94 -2.03 -2.63
C LYS A 117 14.18 -3.06 -1.54
N LEU A 118 13.18 -3.85 -1.28
CA LEU A 118 13.23 -4.91 -0.28
C LEU A 118 12.92 -6.26 -0.94
N HIS A 119 13.69 -7.28 -0.59
CA HIS A 119 13.35 -8.66 -0.91
C HIS A 119 12.50 -9.23 0.23
N SER A 120 11.22 -9.51 -0.06
CA SER A 120 10.32 -10.11 0.92
C SER A 120 10.42 -11.63 0.85
N GLN A 121 10.47 -12.28 2.01
CA GLN A 121 10.37 -13.76 2.08
C GLN A 121 8.94 -14.26 1.84
N ASN A 122 7.95 -13.38 1.98
CA ASN A 122 6.53 -13.71 1.87
C ASN A 122 5.94 -13.39 0.49
N PHE A 123 6.76 -12.79 -0.37
CA PHE A 123 6.31 -12.33 -1.69
C PHE A 123 7.39 -12.50 -2.74
#